data_4962325d19365a32be1b868147d7c54e
#
_entry.id   4962325d19365a32be1b868147d7c54e
#
_cell.length_a   1.000
_cell.length_b   1.000
_cell.length_c   1.000
_cell.angle_alpha   90.00
_cell.angle_beta   90.00
_cell.angle_gamma   90.00
#
_symmetry.space_group_name_H-M   'P 1'
#
loop_
_entity.id
_entity.type
_entity.pdbx_description
1 polymer ?
#
loop_
_entity_poly.entity_id
_entity_poly.type
_entity_poly.pdbx_seq_one_letter_code
_entity_poly.pdbx_strand_id
1 'polypeptide(L)'
;AVNSQIIEELCQTNNCIVISARNYFHRESLVCRTSVEGGVMLFIPKKFFLCGKPDINRLAGTPVLFHEGAKNFNLDTIYHFFEQTLGITNPAFSFDNVDLFSSLYRLQQGLAMLLIPVRVCRALGLSTDHALHIKGVALCTSLYYPTKKRETPDYRKAIKLIQQELKQSTF
;
A
#
# COMPACT_ATOMS: atom_id res chain seq x y z
N ALA A 1 -9.29 2.54 -14.81
CA ALA A 1 -8.27 3.06 -13.91
C ALA A 1 -8.42 4.58 -13.82
N VAL A 2 -8.42 5.14 -12.61
CA VAL A 2 -8.42 6.60 -12.41
C VAL A 2 -7.07 7.12 -12.87
N ASN A 3 -7.06 8.07 -13.81
CA ASN A 3 -5.85 8.73 -14.29
C ASN A 3 -5.75 10.17 -13.73
N SER A 4 -4.63 10.84 -13.93
CA SER A 4 -4.41 12.21 -13.46
C SER A 4 -5.42 13.21 -14.00
N GLN A 5 -5.89 13.02 -15.22
CA GLN A 5 -6.87 13.89 -15.87
C GLN A 5 -8.25 13.81 -15.17
N ILE A 6 -8.70 12.60 -14.83
CA ILE A 6 -9.97 12.42 -14.09
C ILE A 6 -9.89 13.08 -12.71
N ILE A 7 -8.74 12.95 -12.01
CA ILE A 7 -8.53 13.61 -10.72
C ILE A 7 -8.61 15.13 -10.86
N GLU A 8 -7.98 15.68 -11.89
CA GLU A 8 -7.99 17.10 -12.16
C GLU A 8 -9.42 17.61 -12.42
N GLU A 9 -10.16 16.92 -13.29
CA GLU A 9 -11.56 17.24 -13.59
C GLU A 9 -12.44 17.18 -12.33
N LEU A 10 -12.33 16.13 -11.52
CA LEU A 10 -13.06 15.99 -10.27
C LEU A 10 -12.75 17.12 -9.29
N CYS A 11 -11.49 17.48 -9.13
CA CYS A 11 -11.10 18.56 -8.24
C CYS A 11 -11.58 19.93 -8.73
N GLN A 12 -11.57 20.17 -10.03
CA GLN A 12 -11.96 21.46 -10.60
C GLN A 12 -13.48 21.66 -10.67
N THR A 13 -14.21 20.61 -11.05
CA THR A 13 -15.64 20.71 -11.31
C THR A 13 -16.49 20.45 -10.08
N ASN A 14 -16.09 19.51 -9.21
CA ASN A 14 -16.93 19.02 -8.12
C ASN A 14 -16.53 19.51 -6.73
N ASN A 15 -15.59 20.44 -6.61
CA ASN A 15 -15.13 20.94 -5.31
C ASN A 15 -14.78 19.83 -4.32
N CYS A 16 -14.14 18.77 -4.78
CA CYS A 16 -13.84 17.59 -3.98
C CYS A 16 -12.38 17.57 -3.50
N ILE A 17 -12.13 16.72 -2.50
CA ILE A 17 -10.80 16.30 -2.10
C ILE A 17 -10.66 14.85 -2.52
N VAL A 18 -9.65 14.53 -3.32
CA VAL A 18 -9.35 13.15 -3.74
C VAL A 18 -8.23 12.62 -2.87
N ILE A 19 -8.46 11.45 -2.29
CA ILE A 19 -7.45 10.72 -1.51
C ILE A 19 -6.97 9.56 -2.37
N SER A 20 -5.66 9.46 -2.60
CA SER A 20 -5.09 8.39 -3.40
C SER A 20 -3.79 7.86 -2.81
N ALA A 21 -3.58 6.55 -2.90
CA ALA A 21 -2.30 5.92 -2.61
C ALA A 21 -1.30 6.07 -3.76
N ARG A 22 -1.74 6.57 -4.93
CA ARG A 22 -0.87 6.84 -6.07
C ARG A 22 -0.44 8.29 -6.05
N ASN A 23 0.83 8.51 -6.36
CA ASN A 23 1.36 9.84 -6.58
C ASN A 23 1.12 10.21 -8.05
N TYR A 24 0.14 11.07 -8.29
CA TYR A 24 -0.11 11.64 -9.62
C TYR A 24 0.74 12.89 -9.80
N PHE A 25 1.27 13.11 -11.01
CA PHE A 25 2.11 14.26 -11.30
C PHE A 25 1.41 15.58 -10.97
N HIS A 26 2.20 16.51 -10.42
CA HIS A 26 1.74 17.85 -10.11
C HIS A 26 1.36 18.59 -11.39
N ARG A 27 0.13 19.04 -11.48
CA ARG A 27 -0.27 20.11 -12.38
C ARG A 27 -0.50 21.35 -11.52
N GLU A 28 -0.34 22.53 -12.13
CA GLU A 28 -0.45 23.83 -11.43
C GLU A 28 -1.77 24.02 -10.69
N SER A 29 -2.84 23.32 -11.11
CA SER A 29 -4.18 23.36 -10.50
C SER A 29 -4.37 22.47 -9.29
N LEU A 30 -3.43 21.55 -8.98
CA LEU A 30 -3.57 20.56 -7.93
C LEU A 30 -2.47 20.71 -6.89
N VAL A 31 -2.84 20.61 -5.61
CA VAL A 31 -1.89 20.47 -4.51
C VAL A 31 -1.86 19.03 -4.07
N CYS A 32 -0.70 18.42 -4.19
CA CYS A 32 -0.43 17.10 -3.61
C CYS A 32 0.19 17.28 -2.22
N ARG A 33 -0.39 16.64 -1.24
CA ARG A 33 0.22 16.52 0.08
C ARG A 33 0.37 15.06 0.41
N THR A 34 1.60 14.66 0.59
CA THR A 34 1.93 13.31 1.07
C THR A 34 1.64 13.25 2.55
N SER A 35 0.87 12.26 2.95
CA SER A 35 0.66 11.98 4.35
C SER A 35 0.86 10.49 4.60
N VAL A 36 1.62 10.18 5.56
CA VAL A 36 1.67 8.94 6.31
C VAL A 36 2.53 7.81 5.73
N GLU A 37 3.57 7.52 6.47
CA GLU A 37 4.32 6.29 6.41
C GLU A 37 3.51 5.17 7.08
N GLY A 38 3.33 4.06 6.38
CA GLY A 38 2.67 2.87 6.90
C GLY A 38 3.48 1.62 6.54
N GLY A 39 3.55 0.67 7.45
CA GLY A 39 4.19 -0.61 7.17
C GLY A 39 3.39 -1.46 6.18
N VAL A 40 4.02 -2.52 5.69
CA VAL A 40 3.37 -3.57 4.92
C VAL A 40 3.45 -4.90 5.65
N MET A 41 2.48 -5.76 5.41
CA MET A 41 2.47 -7.15 5.88
C MET A 41 2.82 -8.06 4.71
N LEU A 42 3.79 -8.93 4.90
CA LEU A 42 4.06 -10.05 4.00
C LEU A 42 3.28 -11.27 4.50
N PHE A 43 2.21 -11.61 3.82
CA PHE A 43 1.46 -12.83 4.05
C PHE A 43 2.15 -14.01 3.39
N ILE A 44 2.35 -15.07 4.16
CA ILE A 44 2.99 -16.30 3.73
C ILE A 44 1.97 -17.42 3.78
N PRO A 45 1.88 -18.28 2.75
CA PRO A 45 0.97 -19.42 2.76
C PRO A 45 1.16 -20.29 4.02
N LYS A 46 0.06 -20.62 4.70
CA LYS A 46 0.08 -21.44 5.94
C LYS A 46 0.89 -22.72 5.78
N LYS A 47 0.79 -23.37 4.63
CA LYS A 47 1.51 -24.62 4.34
C LYS A 47 3.04 -24.49 4.29
N PHE A 48 3.58 -23.26 4.30
CA PHE A 48 5.02 -22.98 4.32
C PHE A 48 5.55 -22.71 5.72
N PHE A 49 4.73 -22.91 6.75
CA PHE A 49 5.19 -22.84 8.12
C PHE A 49 5.53 -24.23 8.66
N LEU A 50 6.72 -24.36 9.22
CA LEU A 50 7.17 -25.54 9.96
C LEU A 50 7.40 -25.13 11.41
N CYS A 51 6.73 -25.79 12.36
CA CYS A 51 6.85 -25.48 13.79
C CYS A 51 6.69 -23.99 14.12
N GLY A 52 5.75 -23.30 13.46
CA GLY A 52 5.47 -21.88 13.67
C GLY A 52 6.45 -20.90 13.02
N LYS A 53 7.41 -21.38 12.24
CA LYS A 53 8.37 -20.54 11.50
C LYS A 53 8.23 -20.76 10.00
N PRO A 54 8.45 -19.71 9.17
CA PRO A 54 8.48 -19.85 7.72
C PRO A 54 9.60 -20.79 7.27
N ASP A 55 9.29 -21.75 6.41
CA ASP A 55 10.27 -22.60 5.74
C ASP A 55 10.89 -21.86 4.57
N ILE A 56 12.08 -21.34 4.76
CA ILE A 56 12.79 -20.51 3.78
C ILE A 56 13.01 -21.24 2.45
N ASN A 57 13.25 -22.54 2.47
CA ASN A 57 13.45 -23.33 1.25
C ASN A 57 12.19 -23.36 0.36
N ARG A 58 11.01 -23.31 0.98
CA ARG A 58 9.73 -23.24 0.25
C ARG A 58 9.38 -21.83 -0.19
N LEU A 59 9.92 -20.81 0.48
CA LEU A 59 9.72 -19.41 0.09
C LEU A 59 10.57 -19.03 -1.10
N ALA A 60 11.77 -19.61 -1.23
CA ALA A 60 12.66 -19.36 -2.36
C ALA A 60 11.95 -19.75 -3.68
N GLY A 61 11.85 -18.80 -4.60
CA GLY A 61 11.16 -18.99 -5.89
C GLY A 61 9.62 -18.87 -5.84
N THR A 62 8.99 -18.74 -4.66
CA THR A 62 7.56 -18.47 -4.59
C THR A 62 7.28 -17.01 -4.99
N PRO A 63 6.36 -16.75 -5.94
CA PRO A 63 6.03 -15.40 -6.35
C PRO A 63 5.55 -14.53 -5.20
N VAL A 64 6.00 -13.29 -5.16
CA VAL A 64 5.53 -12.26 -4.22
C VAL A 64 4.64 -11.30 -4.98
N LEU A 65 3.34 -11.35 -4.73
CA LEU A 65 2.35 -10.48 -5.36
C LEU A 65 2.26 -9.16 -4.60
N PHE A 66 2.10 -8.09 -5.36
CA PHE A 66 1.81 -6.78 -4.82
C PHE A 66 0.35 -6.43 -5.07
N HIS A 67 -0.33 -5.95 -4.05
CA HIS A 67 -1.63 -5.32 -4.23
C HIS A 67 -1.48 -4.04 -5.09
N GLU A 68 -2.47 -3.74 -5.90
CA GLU A 68 -2.51 -2.53 -6.71
C GLU A 68 -2.20 -1.27 -5.87
N GLY A 69 -1.24 -0.50 -6.31
CA GLY A 69 -0.69 0.65 -5.54
C GLY A 69 0.71 0.42 -4.99
N ALA A 70 1.19 -0.81 -4.96
CA ALA A 70 2.53 -1.16 -4.49
C ALA A 70 3.68 -0.64 -5.38
N LYS A 71 3.39 -0.15 -6.58
CA LYS A 71 4.39 0.52 -7.44
C LYS A 71 5.04 1.75 -6.78
N ASN A 72 4.47 2.21 -5.68
CA ASN A 72 4.97 3.37 -4.91
C ASN A 72 5.71 2.95 -3.62
N PHE A 73 5.93 1.65 -3.41
CA PHE A 73 6.73 1.20 -2.26
C PHE A 73 8.21 1.49 -2.49
N ASN A 74 8.90 1.80 -1.41
CA ASN A 74 10.36 1.72 -1.41
C ASN A 74 10.76 0.23 -1.46
N LEU A 75 11.02 -0.25 -2.67
CA LEU A 75 11.38 -1.65 -2.92
C LEU A 75 12.69 -2.01 -2.24
N ASP A 76 13.63 -1.08 -2.07
CA ASP A 76 14.92 -1.34 -1.42
C ASP A 76 14.72 -1.85 0.02
N THR A 77 13.79 -1.24 0.77
CA THR A 77 13.45 -1.68 2.12
C THR A 77 12.87 -3.11 2.10
N ILE A 78 12.06 -3.43 1.10
CA ILE A 78 11.47 -4.77 0.95
C ILE A 78 12.54 -5.78 0.56
N TYR A 79 13.41 -5.47 -0.42
CA TYR A 79 14.54 -6.32 -0.79
C TYR A 79 15.44 -6.61 0.41
N HIS A 80 15.80 -5.58 1.15
CA HIS A 80 16.61 -5.71 2.36
C HIS A 80 15.97 -6.61 3.42
N PHE A 81 14.65 -6.50 3.60
CA PHE A 81 13.91 -7.40 4.50
C PHE A 81 13.99 -8.86 4.04
N PHE A 82 13.78 -9.14 2.76
CA PHE A 82 13.87 -10.50 2.22
C PHE A 82 15.26 -11.08 2.41
N GLU A 83 16.30 -10.30 2.15
CA GLU A 83 17.69 -10.72 2.30
C GLU A 83 18.05 -10.94 3.77
N GLN A 84 17.81 -9.96 4.64
CA GLN A 84 18.28 -9.99 6.04
C GLN A 84 17.39 -10.85 6.94
N THR A 85 16.09 -10.92 6.68
CA THR A 85 15.16 -11.63 7.57
C THR A 85 14.85 -13.05 7.07
N LEU A 86 14.73 -13.21 5.76
CA LEU A 86 14.36 -14.49 5.15
C LEU A 86 15.52 -15.19 4.43
N GLY A 87 16.69 -14.55 4.30
CA GLY A 87 17.84 -15.11 3.57
C GLY A 87 17.58 -15.28 2.07
N ILE A 88 16.62 -14.56 1.50
CA ILE A 88 16.24 -14.64 0.09
C ILE A 88 16.81 -13.46 -0.67
N THR A 89 17.86 -13.67 -1.46
CA THR A 89 18.58 -12.59 -2.18
C THR A 89 17.85 -12.13 -3.45
N ASN A 90 17.07 -13.00 -4.08
CA ASN A 90 16.33 -12.70 -5.31
C ASN A 90 14.85 -13.10 -5.19
N PRO A 91 14.03 -12.30 -4.46
CA PRO A 91 12.61 -12.58 -4.36
C PRO A 91 11.92 -12.42 -5.73
N ALA A 92 11.06 -13.37 -6.09
CA ALA A 92 10.32 -13.37 -7.35
C ALA A 92 9.13 -12.40 -7.28
N PHE A 93 9.39 -11.09 -7.39
CA PHE A 93 8.34 -10.10 -7.38
C PHE A 93 7.50 -10.14 -8.65
N SER A 94 6.17 -10.19 -8.49
CA SER A 94 5.20 -10.06 -9.58
C SER A 94 4.35 -8.82 -9.35
N PHE A 95 4.40 -7.93 -10.34
CA PHE A 95 3.63 -6.68 -10.36
C PHE A 95 2.38 -6.79 -11.24
N ASP A 96 1.89 -8.00 -11.45
CA ASP A 96 0.68 -8.23 -12.21
C ASP A 96 -0.50 -7.47 -11.58
N ASN A 97 -1.37 -6.90 -12.42
CA ASN A 97 -2.59 -6.23 -12.00
C ASN A 97 -3.63 -7.26 -11.56
N VAL A 98 -3.28 -8.07 -10.57
CA VAL A 98 -4.21 -9.03 -9.99
C VAL A 98 -5.01 -8.31 -8.91
N ASP A 99 -6.33 -8.46 -8.96
CA ASP A 99 -7.18 -7.92 -7.91
C ASP A 99 -6.93 -8.60 -6.56
N LEU A 100 -7.34 -7.93 -5.49
CA LEU A 100 -7.06 -8.40 -4.13
C LEU A 100 -7.64 -9.79 -3.85
N PHE A 101 -8.85 -10.10 -4.33
CA PHE A 101 -9.49 -11.40 -4.05
C PHE A 101 -8.76 -12.54 -4.76
N SER A 102 -8.39 -12.36 -6.01
CA SER A 102 -7.56 -13.31 -6.76
C SER A 102 -6.19 -13.49 -6.10
N SER A 103 -5.60 -12.43 -5.55
CA SER A 103 -4.33 -12.50 -4.82
C SER A 103 -4.48 -13.28 -3.51
N LEU A 104 -5.54 -13.05 -2.74
CA LEU A 104 -5.85 -13.80 -1.51
C LEU A 104 -6.14 -15.28 -1.81
N TYR A 105 -6.83 -15.58 -2.90
CA TYR A 105 -7.04 -16.95 -3.35
C TYR A 105 -5.71 -17.65 -3.65
N ARG A 106 -4.81 -17.01 -4.41
CA ARG A 106 -3.47 -17.57 -4.71
C ARG A 106 -2.66 -17.79 -3.44
N LEU A 107 -2.74 -16.88 -2.46
CA LEU A 107 -2.12 -17.05 -1.15
C LEU A 107 -2.66 -18.29 -0.42
N GLN A 108 -3.99 -18.47 -0.38
CA GLN A 108 -4.63 -19.62 0.27
C GLN A 108 -4.23 -20.95 -0.38
N GLN A 109 -4.15 -20.98 -1.72
CA GLN A 109 -3.67 -22.15 -2.46
C GLN A 109 -2.16 -22.39 -2.31
N GLY A 110 -1.44 -21.45 -1.72
CA GLY A 110 0.01 -21.52 -1.57
C GLY A 110 0.76 -21.39 -2.88
N LEU A 111 0.22 -20.63 -3.81
CA LEU A 111 0.81 -20.33 -5.10
C LEU A 111 1.64 -19.05 -5.09
N ALA A 112 1.44 -18.20 -4.08
CA ALA A 112 2.14 -16.92 -3.95
C ALA A 112 2.16 -16.44 -2.50
N MET A 113 3.14 -15.62 -2.17
CA MET A 113 3.13 -14.69 -1.03
C MET A 113 2.44 -13.39 -1.44
N LEU A 114 1.96 -12.61 -0.46
CA LEU A 114 1.23 -11.37 -0.77
C LEU A 114 1.68 -10.23 0.14
N LEU A 115 2.07 -9.12 -0.46
CA LEU A 115 2.36 -7.86 0.25
C LEU A 115 1.12 -6.97 0.26
N ILE A 116 0.63 -6.68 1.47
CA ILE A 116 -0.56 -5.85 1.71
C ILE A 116 -0.20 -4.74 2.70
N PRO A 117 -0.62 -3.49 2.44
CA PRO A 117 -0.51 -2.41 3.43
C PRO A 117 -1.21 -2.76 4.74
N VAL A 118 -0.59 -2.45 5.88
CA VAL A 118 -1.16 -2.73 7.21
C VAL A 118 -2.58 -2.18 7.35
N ARG A 119 -2.83 -0.97 6.86
CA ARG A 119 -4.17 -0.36 6.89
C ARG A 119 -5.23 -1.15 6.11
N VAL A 120 -4.86 -1.76 4.98
CA VAL A 120 -5.76 -2.61 4.19
C VAL A 120 -6.05 -3.90 4.94
N CYS A 121 -5.03 -4.49 5.59
CA CYS A 121 -5.22 -5.67 6.44
C CYS A 121 -6.23 -5.39 7.55
N ARG A 122 -6.11 -4.25 8.24
CA ARG A 122 -7.03 -3.84 9.31
C ARG A 122 -8.45 -3.61 8.79
N ALA A 123 -8.57 -2.87 7.67
CA ALA A 123 -9.88 -2.58 7.08
C ALA A 123 -10.65 -3.83 6.64
N LEU A 124 -9.92 -4.87 6.24
CA LEU A 124 -10.49 -6.16 5.84
C LEU A 124 -10.58 -7.20 6.95
N GLY A 125 -10.10 -6.87 8.16
CA GLY A 125 -10.08 -7.81 9.29
C GLY A 125 -9.24 -9.07 9.01
N LEU A 126 -8.15 -8.94 8.24
CA LEU A 126 -7.30 -10.10 7.91
C LEU A 126 -6.52 -10.55 9.14
N SER A 127 -6.57 -11.87 9.43
CA SER A 127 -5.70 -12.46 10.46
C SER A 127 -4.23 -12.34 10.05
N THR A 128 -3.39 -11.95 10.99
CA THR A 128 -1.95 -11.77 10.79
C THR A 128 -1.10 -12.95 11.29
N ASP A 129 -1.73 -14.09 11.65
CA ASP A 129 -1.06 -15.26 12.23
C ASP A 129 0.06 -15.83 11.34
N HIS A 130 -0.05 -15.64 10.03
CA HIS A 130 0.92 -16.10 9.04
C HIS A 130 1.49 -14.92 8.22
N ALA A 131 1.68 -13.78 8.88
CA ALA A 131 2.21 -12.59 8.23
C ALA A 131 3.42 -12.03 8.99
N LEU A 132 4.36 -11.47 8.25
CA LEU A 132 5.52 -10.77 8.79
C LEU A 132 5.37 -9.27 8.52
N HIS A 133 5.61 -8.46 9.54
CA HIS A 133 5.53 -7.01 9.42
C HIS A 133 6.85 -6.44 8.90
N ILE A 134 6.82 -5.80 7.75
CA ILE A 134 7.95 -5.07 7.18
C ILE A 134 7.82 -3.60 7.57
N LYS A 135 8.65 -3.18 8.52
CA LYS A 135 8.70 -1.80 9.01
C LYS A 135 9.49 -0.91 8.05
N GLY A 136 9.26 0.40 8.11
CA GLY A 136 10.02 1.39 7.33
C GLY A 136 9.64 1.45 5.85
N VAL A 137 8.64 0.68 5.39
CA VAL A 137 8.08 0.85 4.06
C VAL A 137 7.11 2.01 4.08
N ALA A 138 7.49 3.08 3.40
CA ALA A 138 6.64 4.25 3.27
C ALA A 138 5.52 3.98 2.27
N LEU A 139 4.29 4.10 2.75
CA LEU A 139 3.08 4.17 1.94
C LEU A 139 2.60 5.60 1.97
N CYS A 140 2.88 6.32 0.91
CA CYS A 140 2.43 7.70 0.79
C CYS A 140 0.97 7.73 0.34
N THR A 141 0.10 8.33 1.14
CA THR A 141 -1.25 8.72 0.72
C THR A 141 -1.23 10.19 0.35
N SER A 142 -1.67 10.50 -0.84
CA SER A 142 -1.68 11.87 -1.38
C SER A 142 -3.09 12.44 -1.37
N LEU A 143 -3.21 13.70 -0.98
CA LEU A 143 -4.45 14.47 -1.03
C LEU A 143 -4.37 15.45 -2.20
N TYR A 144 -5.36 15.40 -3.07
CA TYR A 144 -5.49 16.31 -4.20
C TYR A 144 -6.71 17.19 -4.01
N TYR A 145 -6.57 18.49 -4.17
CA TYR A 145 -7.66 19.46 -4.08
C TYR A 145 -7.33 20.72 -4.90
N PRO A 146 -8.34 21.50 -5.30
CA PRO A 146 -8.11 22.70 -6.09
C PRO A 146 -7.25 23.72 -5.35
N THR A 147 -6.17 24.17 -5.96
CA THR A 147 -5.22 25.13 -5.37
C THR A 147 -5.92 26.43 -4.96
N LYS A 148 -6.84 26.91 -5.81
CA LYS A 148 -7.62 28.14 -5.57
C LYS A 148 -8.48 28.08 -4.32
N LYS A 149 -8.85 26.87 -3.84
CA LYS A 149 -9.68 26.68 -2.64
C LYS A 149 -8.89 26.40 -1.36
N ARG A 150 -7.58 26.29 -1.47
CA ARG A 150 -6.69 26.01 -0.33
C ARG A 150 -6.90 26.98 0.85
N GLU A 151 -7.21 28.22 0.55
CA GLU A 151 -7.34 29.28 1.55
C GLU A 151 -8.74 29.36 2.17
N THR A 152 -9.74 28.64 1.63
CA THR A 152 -11.09 28.66 2.20
C THR A 152 -11.12 27.89 3.54
N PRO A 153 -11.82 28.41 4.57
CA PRO A 153 -11.85 27.81 5.90
C PRO A 153 -12.33 26.36 5.91
N ASP A 154 -13.34 26.03 5.10
CA ASP A 154 -13.91 24.69 5.04
C ASP A 154 -12.93 23.67 4.48
N TYR A 155 -12.19 24.01 3.42
CA TYR A 155 -11.15 23.14 2.89
C TYR A 155 -10.00 22.93 3.87
N ARG A 156 -9.56 24.00 4.56
CA ARG A 156 -8.53 23.88 5.60
C ARG A 156 -8.97 22.94 6.72
N LYS A 157 -10.21 23.06 7.18
CA LYS A 157 -10.78 22.20 8.22
C LYS A 157 -10.85 20.75 7.75
N ALA A 158 -11.40 20.52 6.56
CA ALA A 158 -11.52 19.18 5.98
C ALA A 158 -10.16 18.51 5.81
N ILE A 159 -9.17 19.21 5.22
CA ILE A 159 -7.80 18.70 5.03
C ILE A 159 -7.17 18.35 6.38
N LYS A 160 -7.33 19.20 7.40
CA LYS A 160 -6.80 18.97 8.74
C LYS A 160 -7.38 17.72 9.39
N LEU A 161 -8.69 17.52 9.30
CA LEU A 161 -9.37 16.33 9.79
C LEU A 161 -8.90 15.06 9.07
N ILE A 162 -8.85 15.09 7.74
CA ILE A 162 -8.37 13.96 6.95
C ILE A 162 -6.93 13.61 7.31
N GLN A 163 -6.06 14.62 7.46
CA GLN A 163 -4.66 14.38 7.85
C GLN A 163 -4.52 13.80 9.26
N GLN A 164 -5.40 14.20 10.20
CA GLN A 164 -5.43 13.65 11.55
C GLN A 164 -5.85 12.19 11.53
N GLU A 165 -6.94 11.86 10.83
CA GLU A 165 -7.42 10.48 10.67
C GLU A 165 -6.39 9.58 9.99
N LEU A 166 -5.75 10.06 8.94
CA LEU A 166 -4.70 9.31 8.26
C LEU A 166 -3.50 9.05 9.18
N LYS A 167 -3.15 9.96 10.07
CA LYS A 167 -2.09 9.75 11.07
C LYS A 167 -2.49 8.76 12.16
N GLN A 168 -3.75 8.81 12.61
CA GLN A 168 -4.24 7.88 13.64
C GLN A 168 -4.39 6.45 13.15
N SER A 169 -4.67 6.26 11.86
CA SER A 169 -4.79 4.92 11.27
C SER A 169 -3.45 4.23 10.96
N THR A 170 -2.32 4.83 11.36
CA THR A 170 -0.97 4.27 11.16
C THR A 170 -0.42 3.50 12.36
N PHE A 171 -1.12 3.43 13.47
CA PHE A 171 -0.71 2.66 14.65
C PHE A 171 -1.46 1.37 14.81
#